data_153e952065c3d63b090685325bedf0a1
#
_entry.id   153e952065c3d63b090685325bedf0a1
#
_cell.length_a   1.000
_cell.length_b   1.000
_cell.length_c   1.000
_cell.angle_alpha   90.00
_cell.angle_beta   90.00
_cell.angle_gamma   90.00
#
_symmetry.space_group_name_H-M   'P 1'
#
loop_
_entity.id
_entity.type
_entity.pdbx_description
1 polymer ?
#
loop_
_entity_poly.entity_id
_entity_poly.type
_entity_poly.pdbx_seq_one_letter_code
_entity_poly.pdbx_strand_id
1 'polypeptide(L)'
;MCDYGSRKIARFIFITGGVVSSLGKGLASAALGALLQSRGYSVRLRKLDPYLNVDPGTMSPFEHGEVFVTDDGAETDLDLGHYERFTGVAARHSDSVSSGRIYSNVLEKERRGDYLGKTIQVIPHVTNEIKDFISIGEDEVDFMLCEIGGTIGDIEGLPFFEAIRQFSQEKPRGECIFMHLTLLPFIKASGELKTKPTQHSVKELRSIGIAPDILVCRSEGPCLLYTSDAADDA
;
A
#
# COMPACT_ATOMS: atom_id res chain seq x y z
N MET A 1 3.43 -34.88 -23.83
CA MET A 1 2.62 -33.66 -23.69
C MET A 1 3.13 -32.99 -22.42
N CYS A 2 4.10 -32.07 -22.55
CA CYS A 2 4.60 -31.31 -21.39
C CYS A 2 3.56 -30.27 -21.05
N ASP A 3 2.94 -30.46 -19.89
CA ASP A 3 2.08 -29.47 -19.28
C ASP A 3 2.99 -28.27 -18.87
N TYR A 4 3.05 -27.26 -19.72
CA TYR A 4 3.58 -25.96 -19.34
C TYR A 4 2.53 -25.34 -18.43
N GLY A 5 2.55 -25.72 -17.15
CA GLY A 5 1.81 -25.04 -16.10
C GLY A 5 2.05 -23.54 -16.26
N SER A 6 1.04 -22.81 -16.70
CA SER A 6 1.11 -21.36 -16.79
C SER A 6 1.46 -20.84 -15.40
N ARG A 7 2.65 -20.30 -15.28
CA ARG A 7 3.11 -19.68 -14.02
C ARG A 7 2.06 -18.65 -13.64
N LYS A 8 1.40 -18.86 -12.52
CA LYS A 8 0.40 -17.93 -12.01
C LYS A 8 1.17 -16.67 -11.63
N ILE A 9 0.87 -15.57 -12.29
CA ILE A 9 1.48 -14.27 -11.98
C ILE A 9 0.39 -13.45 -11.31
N ALA A 10 0.64 -13.01 -10.08
CA ALA A 10 -0.30 -12.18 -9.34
C ALA A 10 -0.54 -10.85 -10.04
N ARG A 11 -1.77 -10.35 -9.98
CA ARG A 11 -2.10 -8.95 -10.26
C ARG A 11 -1.95 -8.13 -8.99
N PHE A 12 -1.37 -6.97 -9.13
CA PHE A 12 -1.09 -6.09 -7.98
C PHE A 12 -2.11 -4.96 -7.89
N ILE A 13 -2.61 -4.73 -6.69
CA ILE A 13 -3.46 -3.58 -6.37
C ILE A 13 -2.72 -2.77 -5.30
N PHE A 14 -2.21 -1.61 -5.69
CA PHE A 14 -1.58 -0.68 -4.76
C PHE A 14 -2.62 0.26 -4.18
N ILE A 15 -2.78 0.22 -2.86
CA ILE A 15 -3.75 1.03 -2.13
C ILE A 15 -3.01 2.18 -1.46
N THR A 16 -3.33 3.39 -1.88
CA THR A 16 -2.73 4.62 -1.36
C THR A 16 -3.79 5.52 -0.74
N GLY A 17 -3.40 6.50 0.03
CA GLY A 17 -4.34 7.43 0.63
C GLY A 17 -3.84 8.85 0.68
N GLY A 18 -4.76 9.78 0.70
CA GLY A 18 -4.47 11.20 0.79
C GLY A 18 -5.46 11.96 1.65
N VAL A 19 -5.19 13.25 1.84
CA VAL A 19 -5.96 14.21 2.63
C VAL A 19 -5.72 14.07 4.15
N VAL A 20 -6.02 12.91 4.74
CA VAL A 20 -5.85 12.67 6.18
C VAL A 20 -5.44 11.22 6.46
N SER A 21 -4.81 10.98 7.59
CA SER A 21 -4.58 9.65 8.14
C SER A 21 -5.91 9.03 8.62
N SER A 22 -5.90 7.74 8.94
CA SER A 22 -7.07 7.02 9.46
C SER A 22 -8.31 7.05 8.54
N LEU A 23 -8.08 7.19 7.23
CA LEU A 23 -9.14 7.24 6.23
C LEU A 23 -9.84 5.90 6.03
N GLY A 24 -9.26 4.83 6.56
CA GLY A 24 -9.77 3.47 6.47
C GLY A 24 -9.20 2.67 5.30
N LYS A 25 -7.95 2.93 4.92
CA LYS A 25 -7.23 2.12 3.90
C LYS A 25 -7.23 0.65 4.26
N GLY A 26 -6.84 0.30 5.51
CA GLY A 26 -6.80 -1.08 5.97
C GLY A 26 -8.14 -1.80 5.83
N LEU A 27 -9.22 -1.15 6.24
CA LEU A 27 -10.56 -1.70 6.09
C LEU A 27 -10.98 -1.85 4.63
N ALA A 28 -10.68 -0.87 3.78
CA ALA A 28 -10.97 -0.94 2.35
C ALA A 28 -10.17 -2.05 1.67
N SER A 29 -8.90 -2.21 2.03
CA SER A 29 -8.01 -3.29 1.56
C SER A 29 -8.57 -4.67 1.96
N ALA A 30 -8.92 -4.84 3.23
CA ALA A 30 -9.48 -6.08 3.76
C ALA A 30 -10.83 -6.44 3.08
N ALA A 31 -11.72 -5.46 2.94
CA ALA A 31 -13.01 -5.65 2.28
C ALA A 31 -12.84 -6.01 0.79
N LEU A 32 -11.94 -5.37 0.08
CA LEU A 32 -11.63 -5.70 -1.31
C LEU A 32 -11.06 -7.12 -1.43
N GLY A 33 -10.17 -7.51 -0.53
CA GLY A 33 -9.65 -8.88 -0.46
C GLY A 33 -10.77 -9.91 -0.31
N ALA A 34 -11.68 -9.72 0.64
CA ALA A 34 -12.83 -10.60 0.84
C ALA A 34 -13.77 -10.64 -0.37
N LEU A 35 -13.98 -9.51 -1.05
CA LEU A 35 -14.80 -9.44 -2.27
C LEU A 35 -14.15 -10.20 -3.44
N LEU A 36 -12.83 -10.15 -3.58
CA LEU A 36 -12.12 -10.94 -4.59
C LEU A 36 -12.20 -12.43 -4.28
N GLN A 37 -12.05 -12.83 -3.03
CA GLN A 37 -12.23 -14.22 -2.60
C GLN A 37 -13.65 -14.74 -2.86
N SER A 38 -14.67 -13.93 -2.64
CA SER A 38 -16.06 -14.30 -2.93
C SER A 38 -16.31 -14.59 -4.42
N ARG A 39 -15.40 -14.12 -5.29
CA ARG A 39 -15.36 -14.39 -6.73
C ARG A 39 -14.45 -15.55 -7.12
N GLY A 40 -13.89 -16.26 -6.13
CA GLY A 40 -13.04 -17.43 -6.34
C GLY A 40 -11.56 -17.15 -6.56
N TYR A 41 -11.09 -15.90 -6.34
CA TYR A 41 -9.68 -15.56 -6.44
C TYR A 41 -8.95 -15.80 -5.12
N SER A 42 -7.71 -16.26 -5.21
CA SER A 42 -6.79 -16.27 -4.09
C SER A 42 -6.16 -14.90 -3.90
N VAL A 43 -6.11 -14.41 -2.65
CA VAL A 43 -5.61 -13.07 -2.34
C VAL A 43 -4.58 -13.11 -1.22
N ARG A 44 -3.67 -12.14 -1.24
CA ARG A 44 -2.78 -11.83 -0.13
C ARG A 44 -2.70 -10.32 0.05
N LEU A 45 -2.69 -9.87 1.30
CA LEU A 45 -2.59 -8.45 1.64
C LEU A 45 -1.24 -8.17 2.26
N ARG A 46 -0.70 -6.98 1.97
CA ARG A 46 0.58 -6.49 2.49
C ARG A 46 0.46 -5.08 2.97
N LYS A 47 1.18 -4.80 4.05
CA LYS A 47 1.33 -3.48 4.64
C LYS A 47 2.76 -2.98 4.46
N LEU A 48 2.89 -1.78 3.91
CA LEU A 48 4.16 -1.07 3.77
C LEU A 48 4.08 0.23 4.55
N ASP A 49 4.78 0.31 5.68
CA ASP A 49 4.70 1.43 6.61
C ASP A 49 5.92 2.34 6.53
N PRO A 50 5.73 3.65 6.33
CA PRO A 50 6.85 4.57 6.08
C PRO A 50 7.63 4.99 7.34
N TYR A 51 7.26 4.56 8.54
CA TYR A 51 8.00 4.90 9.75
C TYR A 51 9.37 4.19 9.84
N LEU A 52 10.31 4.79 10.58
CA LEU A 52 11.70 4.30 10.71
C LEU A 52 11.90 3.27 11.83
N ASN A 53 10.90 2.95 12.63
CA ASN A 53 10.98 1.82 13.55
C ASN A 53 11.14 0.52 12.76
N VAL A 54 11.97 -0.40 13.21
CA VAL A 54 12.19 -1.69 12.54
C VAL A 54 10.91 -2.53 12.56
N ASP A 55 10.21 -2.48 13.68
CA ASP A 55 8.90 -3.08 13.91
C ASP A 55 8.08 -2.21 14.89
N PRO A 56 6.77 -2.43 15.04
CA PRO A 56 5.93 -1.65 15.93
C PRO A 56 5.99 -2.07 17.41
N GLY A 57 6.74 -3.12 17.78
CA GLY A 57 6.74 -3.70 19.12
C GLY A 57 7.16 -2.74 20.24
N THR A 58 8.00 -1.75 19.92
CA THR A 58 8.47 -0.72 20.86
C THR A 58 7.72 0.60 20.73
N MET A 59 6.74 0.70 19.85
CA MET A 59 5.98 1.93 19.61
C MET A 59 4.89 2.10 20.68
N SER A 60 4.57 3.37 20.98
CA SER A 60 3.50 3.69 21.91
C SER A 60 2.15 3.31 21.33
N PRO A 61 1.35 2.47 22.01
CA PRO A 61 0.01 2.12 21.54
C PRO A 61 -0.94 3.32 21.40
N PHE A 62 -0.69 4.40 22.15
CA PHE A 62 -1.47 5.64 22.07
C PHE A 62 -1.21 6.43 20.79
N GLU A 63 -0.03 6.26 20.20
CA GLU A 63 0.36 6.97 18.97
C GLU A 63 0.13 6.12 17.72
N HIS A 64 0.34 4.82 17.83
CA HIS A 64 0.37 3.92 16.65
C HIS A 64 -0.73 2.86 16.66
N GLY A 65 -1.43 2.67 17.76
CA GLY A 65 -2.38 1.58 17.96
C GLY A 65 -1.73 0.33 18.56
N GLU A 66 -2.53 -0.70 18.74
CA GLU A 66 -2.08 -1.99 19.29
C GLU A 66 -1.23 -2.76 18.27
N VAL A 67 -0.28 -3.52 18.77
CA VAL A 67 0.55 -4.42 17.98
C VAL A 67 -0.22 -5.71 17.70
N PHE A 68 -0.24 -6.14 16.45
CA PHE A 68 -0.72 -7.46 16.05
C PHE A 68 0.45 -8.41 15.91
N VAL A 69 0.36 -9.58 16.55
CA VAL A 69 1.39 -10.62 16.46
C VAL A 69 0.88 -11.74 15.57
N THR A 70 1.63 -12.03 14.50
CA THR A 70 1.32 -13.10 13.56
C THR A 70 1.62 -14.49 14.14
N ASP A 71 1.07 -15.54 13.56
CA ASP A 71 1.32 -16.92 13.99
C ASP A 71 2.81 -17.32 13.90
N ASP A 72 3.57 -16.71 13.00
CA ASP A 72 5.02 -16.91 12.87
C ASP A 72 5.86 -15.95 13.76
N GLY A 73 5.20 -15.23 14.69
CA GLY A 73 5.84 -14.45 15.75
C GLY A 73 6.29 -13.04 15.36
N ALA A 74 5.85 -12.52 14.20
CA ALA A 74 6.16 -11.16 13.82
C ALA A 74 5.25 -10.15 14.54
N GLU A 75 5.86 -9.09 15.09
CA GLU A 75 5.14 -7.92 15.59
C GLU A 75 4.84 -6.98 14.42
N THR A 76 3.56 -6.67 14.21
CA THR A 76 3.09 -5.93 13.03
C THR A 76 2.04 -4.91 13.40
N ASP A 77 1.70 -4.05 12.43
CA ASP A 77 0.59 -3.11 12.54
C ASP A 77 -0.76 -3.84 12.71
N LEU A 78 -1.69 -3.23 13.44
CA LEU A 78 -3.04 -3.75 13.68
C LEU A 78 -3.83 -4.03 12.38
N ASP A 79 -3.51 -3.35 11.30
CA ASP A 79 -4.15 -3.56 9.99
C ASP A 79 -4.04 -5.02 9.52
N LEU A 80 -2.95 -5.75 9.87
CA LEU A 80 -2.82 -7.16 9.54
C LEU A 80 -3.90 -8.02 10.22
N GLY A 81 -4.29 -7.68 11.43
CA GLY A 81 -5.41 -8.31 12.12
C GLY A 81 -6.75 -8.07 11.41
N HIS A 82 -6.94 -6.90 10.80
CA HIS A 82 -8.12 -6.65 9.97
C HIS A 82 -8.06 -7.47 8.68
N TYR A 83 -6.90 -7.58 8.02
CA TYR A 83 -6.75 -8.39 6.81
C TYR A 83 -7.13 -9.84 7.08
N GLU A 84 -6.55 -10.42 8.13
CA GLU A 84 -6.81 -11.80 8.54
C GLU A 84 -8.29 -12.03 8.90
N ARG A 85 -8.89 -11.11 9.66
CA ARG A 85 -10.29 -11.18 10.06
C ARG A 85 -11.26 -11.19 8.88
N PHE A 86 -10.98 -10.42 7.83
CA PHE A 86 -11.87 -10.31 6.66
C PHE A 86 -11.66 -11.42 5.64
N THR A 87 -10.42 -11.85 5.46
CA THR A 87 -10.05 -12.82 4.40
C THR A 87 -9.93 -14.25 4.90
N GLY A 88 -9.76 -14.45 6.21
CA GLY A 88 -9.43 -15.75 6.78
C GLY A 88 -8.04 -16.27 6.39
N VAL A 89 -7.19 -15.42 5.78
CA VAL A 89 -5.83 -15.77 5.40
C VAL A 89 -4.88 -15.33 6.50
N ALA A 90 -4.17 -16.29 7.12
CA ALA A 90 -3.21 -15.97 8.17
C ALA A 90 -2.09 -15.05 7.66
N ALA A 91 -1.88 -13.95 8.37
CA ALA A 91 -0.81 -13.02 8.08
C ALA A 91 0.55 -13.63 8.48
N ARG A 92 1.59 -13.27 7.74
CA ARG A 92 2.95 -13.75 7.94
C ARG A 92 3.90 -12.56 8.13
N HIS A 93 5.06 -12.81 8.68
CA HIS A 93 6.16 -11.84 8.76
C HIS A 93 6.46 -11.15 7.41
N SER A 94 6.26 -11.85 6.29
CA SER A 94 6.45 -11.31 4.93
C SER A 94 5.31 -10.41 4.45
N ASP A 95 4.26 -10.19 5.25
CA ASP A 95 3.11 -9.37 4.86
C ASP A 95 3.16 -7.96 5.44
N SER A 96 4.18 -7.64 6.25
CA SER A 96 4.41 -6.29 6.76
C SER A 96 5.87 -5.91 6.67
N VAL A 97 6.14 -4.68 6.27
CA VAL A 97 7.48 -4.10 6.29
C VAL A 97 7.42 -2.61 6.62
N SER A 98 8.35 -2.17 7.48
CA SER A 98 8.58 -0.76 7.75
C SER A 98 9.75 -0.21 6.93
N SER A 99 9.82 1.13 6.78
CA SER A 99 11.03 1.78 6.26
C SER A 99 12.26 1.37 7.05
N GLY A 100 12.16 1.34 8.38
CA GLY A 100 13.29 0.97 9.24
C GLY A 100 13.87 -0.40 8.89
N ARG A 101 13.02 -1.39 8.67
CA ARG A 101 13.45 -2.74 8.24
C ARG A 101 14.09 -2.71 6.86
N ILE A 102 13.51 -2.01 5.89
CA ILE A 102 14.06 -1.88 4.53
C ILE A 102 15.46 -1.26 4.59
N TYR A 103 15.61 -0.14 5.30
CA TYR A 103 16.91 0.51 5.43
C TYR A 103 17.93 -0.35 6.19
N SER A 104 17.51 -1.05 7.25
CA SER A 104 18.38 -2.01 7.96
C SER A 104 18.92 -3.08 7.03
N ASN A 105 18.04 -3.71 6.24
CA ASN A 105 18.44 -4.73 5.27
C ASN A 105 19.46 -4.20 4.25
N VAL A 106 19.23 -2.99 3.72
CA VAL A 106 20.16 -2.35 2.77
C VAL A 106 21.52 -2.08 3.42
N LEU A 107 21.54 -1.54 4.65
CA LEU A 107 22.77 -1.26 5.38
C LEU A 107 23.52 -2.54 5.77
N GLU A 108 22.81 -3.59 6.14
CA GLU A 108 23.41 -4.89 6.43
C GLU A 108 24.05 -5.51 5.17
N LYS A 109 23.38 -5.44 4.02
CA LYS A 109 23.92 -5.87 2.72
C LYS A 109 25.18 -5.08 2.36
N GLU A 110 25.19 -3.75 2.61
CA GLU A 110 26.35 -2.90 2.41
C GLU A 110 27.53 -3.37 3.27
N ARG A 111 27.29 -3.57 4.57
CA ARG A 111 28.32 -4.01 5.53
C ARG A 111 28.91 -5.38 5.21
N ARG A 112 28.11 -6.28 4.65
CA ARG A 112 28.61 -7.60 4.17
C ARG A 112 29.38 -7.51 2.86
N GLY A 113 29.33 -6.36 2.14
CA GLY A 113 29.99 -6.18 0.85
C GLY A 113 29.18 -6.66 -0.35
N ASP A 114 27.89 -6.93 -0.19
CA ASP A 114 27.01 -7.46 -1.26
C ASP A 114 26.93 -6.52 -2.47
N TYR A 115 27.19 -5.24 -2.26
CA TYR A 115 27.17 -4.23 -3.33
C TYR A 115 28.54 -3.97 -4.00
N LEU A 116 29.57 -4.75 -3.64
CA LEU A 116 30.90 -4.70 -4.28
C LEU A 116 31.51 -3.30 -4.36
N GLY A 117 31.39 -2.51 -3.30
CA GLY A 117 31.97 -1.16 -3.18
C GLY A 117 31.22 -0.05 -3.94
N LYS A 118 30.02 -0.32 -4.45
CA LYS A 118 29.18 0.70 -5.08
C LYS A 118 28.70 1.71 -4.03
N THR A 119 28.50 2.96 -4.47
CA THR A 119 27.79 3.96 -3.65
C THR A 119 26.32 3.58 -3.50
N ILE A 120 25.86 3.46 -2.27
CA ILE A 120 24.48 3.07 -1.96
C ILE A 120 23.60 4.33 -1.87
N GLN A 121 22.47 4.32 -2.55
CA GLN A 121 21.52 5.42 -2.64
C GLN A 121 20.10 4.92 -2.45
N VAL A 122 19.15 5.82 -2.15
CA VAL A 122 17.73 5.46 -2.05
C VAL A 122 17.25 4.82 -3.36
N ILE A 123 17.59 5.43 -4.48
CA ILE A 123 17.38 4.88 -5.82
C ILE A 123 18.75 4.47 -6.39
N PRO A 124 18.97 3.19 -6.78
CA PRO A 124 17.97 2.11 -6.84
C PRO A 124 17.94 1.16 -5.63
N HIS A 125 18.80 1.32 -4.62
CA HIS A 125 19.05 0.24 -3.65
C HIS A 125 17.86 0.05 -2.67
N VAL A 126 17.34 1.14 -2.09
CA VAL A 126 16.17 1.07 -1.20
C VAL A 126 14.91 0.73 -2.00
N THR A 127 14.73 1.33 -3.18
CA THR A 127 13.56 1.02 -4.04
C THR A 127 13.57 -0.41 -4.53
N ASN A 128 14.74 -1.00 -4.82
CA ASN A 128 14.84 -2.41 -5.18
C ASN A 128 14.48 -3.32 -4.01
N GLU A 129 14.97 -3.02 -2.80
CA GLU A 129 14.62 -3.79 -1.60
C GLU A 129 13.11 -3.80 -1.35
N ILE A 130 12.43 -2.66 -1.57
CA ILE A 130 10.97 -2.55 -1.47
C ILE A 130 10.30 -3.40 -2.56
N LYS A 131 10.77 -3.33 -3.81
CA LYS A 131 10.21 -4.14 -4.92
C LYS A 131 10.40 -5.63 -4.69
N ASP A 132 11.55 -6.04 -4.18
CA ASP A 132 11.83 -7.44 -3.82
C ASP A 132 10.84 -7.91 -2.74
N PHE A 133 10.59 -7.09 -1.72
CA PHE A 133 9.58 -7.39 -0.69
C PHE A 133 8.16 -7.51 -1.28
N ILE A 134 7.76 -6.62 -2.19
CA ILE A 134 6.45 -6.67 -2.84
C ILE A 134 6.27 -7.96 -3.63
N SER A 135 7.32 -8.50 -4.22
CA SER A 135 7.28 -9.71 -5.07
C SER A 135 7.25 -11.03 -4.29
N ILE A 136 7.53 -11.06 -2.99
CA ILE A 136 7.56 -12.32 -2.22
C ILE A 136 6.23 -13.07 -2.37
N GLY A 137 6.21 -14.32 -2.86
CA GLY A 137 5.02 -15.15 -2.99
C GLY A 137 4.01 -14.67 -4.05
N GLU A 138 4.45 -13.88 -5.03
CA GLU A 138 3.59 -13.42 -6.13
C GLU A 138 3.05 -14.57 -7.00
N ASP A 139 3.69 -15.71 -6.96
CA ASP A 139 3.29 -16.94 -7.66
C ASP A 139 2.28 -17.80 -6.87
N GLU A 140 2.01 -17.46 -5.62
CA GLU A 140 1.09 -18.20 -4.74
C GLU A 140 -0.39 -17.77 -4.91
N VAL A 141 -0.65 -16.56 -5.40
CA VAL A 141 -1.98 -15.94 -5.38
C VAL A 141 -2.39 -15.31 -6.72
N ASP A 142 -3.68 -15.05 -6.90
CA ASP A 142 -4.20 -14.33 -8.07
C ASP A 142 -4.06 -12.82 -7.92
N PHE A 143 -4.21 -12.31 -6.69
CA PHE A 143 -4.11 -10.89 -6.38
C PHE A 143 -3.25 -10.64 -5.15
N MET A 144 -2.34 -9.70 -5.29
CA MET A 144 -1.55 -9.12 -4.21
C MET A 144 -2.03 -7.69 -3.96
N LEU A 145 -2.60 -7.43 -2.79
CA LEU A 145 -3.05 -6.10 -2.37
C LEU A 145 -1.99 -5.48 -1.47
N CYS A 146 -1.39 -4.39 -1.90
CA CYS A 146 -0.31 -3.71 -1.18
C CYS A 146 -0.79 -2.35 -0.69
N GLU A 147 -1.00 -2.22 0.61
CA GLU A 147 -1.38 -0.97 1.24
C GLU A 147 -0.16 -0.16 1.63
N ILE A 148 -0.10 1.09 1.15
CA ILE A 148 0.94 2.03 1.53
C ILE A 148 0.45 2.84 2.73
N GLY A 149 1.17 2.74 3.84
CA GLY A 149 0.93 3.52 5.05
C GLY A 149 1.17 5.02 4.82
N GLY A 150 0.69 5.85 5.75
CA GLY A 150 0.83 7.29 5.66
C GLY A 150 -0.10 7.94 4.63
N THR A 151 0.25 9.18 4.28
CA THR A 151 -0.49 10.04 3.36
C THR A 151 0.40 10.45 2.21
N ILE A 152 -0.17 10.56 1.00
CA ILE A 152 0.59 11.07 -0.15
C ILE A 152 1.10 12.49 0.15
N GLY A 153 2.35 12.76 -0.19
CA GLY A 153 3.05 14.02 0.11
C GLY A 153 3.94 13.95 1.36
N ASP A 154 3.76 12.94 2.22
CA ASP A 154 4.66 12.73 3.36
C ASP A 154 6.04 12.27 2.86
N ILE A 155 7.08 12.92 3.38
CA ILE A 155 8.47 12.71 2.94
C ILE A 155 8.94 11.26 3.18
N GLU A 156 8.49 10.67 4.27
CA GLU A 156 8.81 9.31 4.68
C GLU A 156 8.27 8.25 3.71
N GLY A 157 7.16 8.57 3.03
CA GLY A 157 6.49 7.68 2.07
C GLY A 157 7.13 7.66 0.69
N LEU A 158 7.92 8.68 0.33
CA LEU A 158 8.44 8.85 -1.03
C LEU A 158 9.19 7.62 -1.59
N PRO A 159 10.05 6.91 -0.84
CA PRO A 159 10.71 5.72 -1.34
C PRO A 159 9.73 4.58 -1.72
N PHE A 160 8.63 4.44 -0.96
CA PHE A 160 7.59 3.45 -1.28
C PHE A 160 6.83 3.84 -2.54
N PHE A 161 6.42 5.11 -2.67
CA PHE A 161 5.75 5.59 -3.87
C PHE A 161 6.62 5.45 -5.11
N GLU A 162 7.91 5.79 -5.02
CA GLU A 162 8.84 5.59 -6.13
C GLU A 162 9.02 4.11 -6.46
N ALA A 163 9.11 3.24 -5.46
CA ALA A 163 9.24 1.80 -5.68
C ALA A 163 8.02 1.20 -6.39
N ILE A 164 6.79 1.52 -5.96
CA ILE A 164 5.57 1.02 -6.62
C ILE A 164 5.38 1.59 -8.02
N ARG A 165 5.80 2.84 -8.25
CA ARG A 165 5.83 3.44 -9.59
C ARG A 165 6.75 2.67 -10.53
N GLN A 166 8.01 2.41 -10.10
CA GLN A 166 8.97 1.61 -10.87
C GLN A 166 8.45 0.18 -11.08
N PHE A 167 7.95 -0.46 -10.03
CA PHE A 167 7.40 -1.80 -10.08
C PHE A 167 6.30 -1.93 -11.14
N SER A 168 5.36 -0.98 -11.16
CA SER A 168 4.27 -0.99 -12.13
C SER A 168 4.74 -0.80 -13.57
N GLN A 169 5.86 -0.08 -13.79
CA GLN A 169 6.46 0.08 -15.11
C GLN A 169 7.25 -1.14 -15.58
N GLU A 170 7.76 -1.93 -14.65
CA GLU A 170 8.50 -3.17 -14.93
C GLU A 170 7.56 -4.36 -15.20
N LYS A 171 6.31 -4.31 -14.72
CA LYS A 171 5.31 -5.35 -14.97
C LYS A 171 4.56 -5.12 -16.29
N PRO A 172 4.03 -6.18 -16.92
CA PRO A 172 3.17 -6.04 -18.09
C PRO A 172 1.97 -5.13 -17.83
N ARG A 173 1.54 -4.44 -18.87
CA ARG A 173 0.42 -3.49 -18.78
C ARG A 173 -0.86 -4.20 -18.32
N GLY A 174 -1.51 -3.67 -17.29
CA GLY A 174 -2.74 -4.23 -16.70
C GLY A 174 -2.53 -5.23 -15.57
N GLU A 175 -1.28 -5.54 -15.20
CA GLU A 175 -0.99 -6.35 -14.01
C GLU A 175 -0.92 -5.54 -12.72
N CYS A 176 -0.77 -4.23 -12.82
CA CYS A 176 -0.77 -3.32 -11.67
C CYS A 176 -1.87 -2.29 -11.83
N ILE A 177 -2.65 -2.05 -10.78
CA ILE A 177 -3.60 -0.95 -10.67
C ILE A 177 -3.39 -0.17 -9.38
N PHE A 178 -3.73 1.12 -9.41
CA PHE A 178 -3.62 2.03 -8.28
C PHE A 178 -5.01 2.44 -7.80
N MET A 179 -5.33 2.09 -6.55
CA MET A 179 -6.53 2.53 -5.87
C MET A 179 -6.17 3.61 -4.85
N HIS A 180 -6.74 4.79 -5.01
CA HIS A 180 -6.46 5.93 -4.15
C HIS A 180 -7.67 6.31 -3.31
N LEU A 181 -7.51 6.28 -1.98
CA LEU A 181 -8.55 6.67 -1.04
C LEU A 181 -8.39 8.13 -0.67
N THR A 182 -9.50 8.86 -0.69
CA THR A 182 -9.55 10.28 -0.37
C THR A 182 -10.77 10.61 0.49
N LEU A 183 -10.81 11.85 0.99
CA LEU A 183 -11.92 12.37 1.78
C LEU A 183 -12.60 13.51 1.03
N LEU A 184 -13.91 13.45 0.98
CA LEU A 184 -14.79 14.58 0.61
C LEU A 184 -15.40 15.14 1.91
N PRO A 185 -14.76 16.14 2.55
CA PRO A 185 -15.28 16.68 3.79
C PRO A 185 -16.55 17.48 3.57
N PHE A 186 -17.52 17.29 4.46
CA PHE A 186 -18.72 18.09 4.52
C PHE A 186 -18.49 19.31 5.42
N ILE A 187 -18.61 20.51 4.86
CA ILE A 187 -18.46 21.76 5.61
C ILE A 187 -19.83 22.20 6.12
N LYS A 188 -20.12 21.95 7.38
CA LYS A 188 -21.42 22.27 7.99
C LYS A 188 -21.83 23.73 7.81
N ALA A 189 -20.89 24.66 7.87
CA ALA A 189 -21.16 26.10 7.73
C ALA A 189 -21.66 26.48 6.33
N SER A 190 -21.22 25.80 5.28
CA SER A 190 -21.66 26.05 3.89
C SER A 190 -22.69 25.06 3.38
N GLY A 191 -22.94 23.98 4.13
CA GLY A 191 -23.90 22.92 3.77
C GLY A 191 -23.50 22.10 2.53
N GLU A 192 -22.20 22.00 2.23
CA GLU A 192 -21.73 21.35 0.99
C GLU A 192 -20.51 20.46 1.20
N LEU A 193 -20.35 19.48 0.32
CA LEU A 193 -19.14 18.67 0.19
C LEU A 193 -18.06 19.46 -0.57
N LYS A 194 -16.82 19.29 -0.16
CA LYS A 194 -15.66 19.92 -0.81
C LYS A 194 -14.80 18.87 -1.51
N THR A 195 -14.64 19.01 -2.82
CA THR A 195 -13.80 18.13 -3.64
C THR A 195 -12.33 18.56 -3.68
N LYS A 196 -12.03 19.82 -3.36
CA LYS A 196 -10.69 20.40 -3.46
C LYS A 196 -9.60 19.58 -2.74
N PRO A 197 -9.81 19.03 -1.52
CA PRO A 197 -8.81 18.18 -0.87
C PRO A 197 -8.49 16.92 -1.68
N THR A 198 -9.49 16.27 -2.26
CA THR A 198 -9.33 15.13 -3.15
C THR A 198 -8.56 15.49 -4.41
N GLN A 199 -8.90 16.60 -5.07
CA GLN A 199 -8.17 17.10 -6.25
C GLN A 199 -6.69 17.33 -5.94
N HIS A 200 -6.37 17.94 -4.79
CA HIS A 200 -4.98 18.15 -4.35
C HIS A 200 -4.25 16.82 -4.13
N SER A 201 -4.90 15.86 -3.48
CA SER A 201 -4.33 14.54 -3.22
C SER A 201 -4.03 13.79 -4.51
N VAL A 202 -4.95 13.80 -5.48
CA VAL A 202 -4.75 13.20 -6.81
C VAL A 202 -3.63 13.92 -7.57
N LYS A 203 -3.59 15.26 -7.51
CA LYS A 203 -2.51 16.04 -8.13
C LYS A 203 -1.15 15.68 -7.55
N GLU A 204 -1.05 15.52 -6.23
CA GLU A 204 0.20 15.10 -5.57
C GLU A 204 0.64 13.72 -6.05
N LEU A 205 -0.28 12.74 -6.10
CA LEU A 205 0.01 11.41 -6.61
C LEU A 205 0.48 11.43 -8.07
N ARG A 206 -0.17 12.24 -8.91
CA ARG A 206 0.23 12.42 -10.31
C ARG A 206 1.58 13.10 -10.46
N SER A 207 1.96 14.00 -9.56
CA SER A 207 3.25 14.71 -9.62
C SER A 207 4.45 13.77 -9.47
N ILE A 208 4.28 12.63 -8.79
CA ILE A 208 5.29 11.57 -8.69
C ILE A 208 5.16 10.50 -9.79
N GLY A 209 4.27 10.70 -10.77
CA GLY A 209 4.12 9.83 -11.93
C GLY A 209 3.18 8.65 -11.74
N ILE A 210 2.29 8.68 -10.74
CA ILE A 210 1.26 7.66 -10.51
C ILE A 210 -0.12 8.27 -10.80
N ALA A 211 -0.83 7.72 -11.78
CA ALA A 211 -2.24 8.04 -12.00
C ALA A 211 -3.11 6.98 -11.32
N PRO A 212 -4.08 7.34 -10.47
CA PRO A 212 -4.99 6.36 -9.90
C PRO A 212 -5.92 5.79 -10.97
N ASP A 213 -6.09 4.46 -10.98
CA ASP A 213 -7.08 3.77 -11.83
C ASP A 213 -8.46 3.77 -11.17
N ILE A 214 -8.47 3.77 -9.82
CA ILE A 214 -9.68 3.76 -9.00
C ILE A 214 -9.55 4.83 -7.92
N LEU A 215 -10.54 5.73 -7.87
CA LEU A 215 -10.66 6.73 -6.83
C LEU A 215 -11.79 6.35 -5.86
N VAL A 216 -11.44 6.16 -4.58
CA VAL A 216 -12.41 5.84 -3.53
C VAL A 216 -12.57 7.05 -2.63
N CYS A 217 -13.71 7.73 -2.75
CA CYS A 217 -14.01 8.95 -1.99
C CYS A 217 -14.86 8.61 -0.77
N ARG A 218 -14.31 8.79 0.43
CA ARG A 218 -15.07 8.70 1.67
C ARG A 218 -15.80 10.02 1.92
N SER A 219 -17.09 9.96 2.25
CA SER A 219 -17.87 11.14 2.64
C SER A 219 -18.83 10.80 3.79
N GLU A 220 -19.23 11.82 4.56
CA GLU A 220 -20.19 11.66 5.66
C GLU A 220 -21.67 11.57 5.17
N GLY A 221 -21.92 11.87 3.91
CA GLY A 221 -23.25 11.85 3.32
C GLY A 221 -23.22 11.47 1.84
N PRO A 222 -24.40 11.34 1.21
CA PRO A 222 -24.48 11.06 -0.22
C PRO A 222 -23.73 12.10 -1.05
N CYS A 223 -22.87 11.63 -1.95
CA CYS A 223 -22.18 12.47 -2.91
C CYS A 223 -22.90 12.39 -4.25
N LEU A 224 -23.17 13.55 -4.87
CA LEU A 224 -23.73 13.60 -6.22
C LEU A 224 -22.63 13.25 -7.24
N LEU A 225 -23.01 12.56 -8.33
CA LEU A 225 -22.07 12.13 -9.35
C LEU A 225 -21.21 13.28 -9.89
N TYR A 226 -21.81 14.43 -10.17
CA TYR A 226 -21.05 15.60 -10.65
C TYR A 226 -20.01 16.13 -9.67
N THR A 227 -20.16 15.84 -8.37
CA THR A 227 -19.19 16.25 -7.33
C THR A 227 -17.99 15.30 -7.32
N SER A 228 -18.19 14.01 -7.62
CA SER A 228 -17.11 13.03 -7.77
C SER A 228 -16.35 13.22 -9.08
N ASP A 229 -17.06 13.49 -10.19
CA ASP A 229 -16.46 13.75 -11.50
C ASP A 229 -15.51 14.97 -11.47
N ALA A 230 -15.85 16.00 -10.68
CA ALA A 230 -14.98 17.16 -10.49
C ALA A 230 -13.64 16.83 -9.78
N ALA A 231 -13.50 15.66 -9.16
CA ALA A 231 -12.25 15.19 -8.57
C ALA A 231 -11.34 14.52 -9.61
N ASP A 232 -11.90 13.99 -10.69
CA ASP A 232 -11.16 13.31 -11.76
C ASP A 232 -10.55 14.30 -12.77
N ASP A 233 -11.07 15.53 -12.84
CA ASP A 233 -10.60 16.60 -13.74
C ASP A 233 -9.34 17.33 -13.24
N ALA A 234 -8.69 16.88 -12.16
CA ALA A 234 -7.56 17.56 -11.52
C ALA A 234 -6.15 17.01 -12.01
#